data_f1dab9e7e11e16d94b07b1cba0b4355b
#
_entry.id   f1dab9e7e11e16d94b07b1cba0b4355b
#
_cell.length_a   1.000
_cell.length_b   1.000
_cell.length_c   1.000
_cell.angle_alpha   90.00
_cell.angle_beta   90.00
_cell.angle_gamma   90.00
#
_symmetry.space_group_name_H-M   'P 1'
#
loop_
_entity.id
_entity.type
_entity.pdbx_description
1 polymer ?
#
loop_
_entity_poly.entity_id
_entity_poly.type
_entity_poly.pdbx_seq_one_letter_code
_entity_poly.pdbx_strand_id
1 'polypeptide(L)'
;MMNMMQVMQQAQKMQKKFKETQTELENTEIKANAGNGAVEVVLNGQGKFKSIKLKKEAINPENPQSVDDDTIEMLEDLLNQALSEATTKATAQMEEKMKSITGGISIPGLF
;
A
#
# COMPACT_ATOMS: atom_id res chain seq x y z
N MET A 1 -3.04 23.23 34.49
CA MET A 1 -3.11 21.78 34.58
C MET A 1 -4.38 21.27 33.94
N MET A 2 -4.25 20.33 33.02
CA MET A 2 -5.43 19.71 32.41
C MET A 2 -6.05 18.70 33.38
N ASN A 3 -7.38 18.74 33.50
CA ASN A 3 -8.08 17.73 34.30
C ASN A 3 -8.25 16.45 33.47
N MET A 4 -8.68 15.39 34.12
CA MET A 4 -8.85 14.07 33.48
C MET A 4 -9.79 14.12 32.27
N MET A 5 -10.85 14.91 32.36
CA MET A 5 -11.84 15.04 31.29
C MET A 5 -11.22 15.71 30.04
N GLN A 6 -10.39 16.74 30.24
CA GLN A 6 -9.70 17.40 29.12
C GLN A 6 -8.68 16.47 28.44
N VAL A 7 -7.97 15.67 29.24
CA VAL A 7 -7.02 14.69 28.72
C VAL A 7 -7.77 13.63 27.89
N MET A 8 -8.90 13.15 28.38
CA MET A 8 -9.72 12.18 27.65
C MET A 8 -10.28 12.75 26.35
N GLN A 9 -10.72 14.00 26.36
CA GLN A 9 -11.21 14.66 25.15
C GLN A 9 -10.10 14.82 24.11
N GLN A 10 -8.90 15.19 24.54
CA GLN A 10 -7.75 15.27 23.65
C GLN A 10 -7.39 13.92 23.05
N ALA A 11 -7.40 12.87 23.87
CA ALA A 11 -7.11 11.51 23.41
C ALA A 11 -8.13 11.06 22.36
N GLN A 12 -9.42 11.36 22.59
CA GLN A 12 -10.48 11.02 21.64
C GLN A 12 -10.32 11.77 20.32
N LYS A 13 -9.95 13.06 20.38
CA LYS A 13 -9.70 13.85 19.17
C LYS A 13 -8.52 13.30 18.39
N MET A 14 -7.46 12.91 19.08
CA MET A 14 -6.28 12.32 18.45
C MET A 14 -6.64 10.99 17.77
N GLN A 15 -7.40 10.15 18.44
CA GLN A 15 -7.85 8.87 17.86
C GLN A 15 -8.68 9.10 16.60
N LYS A 16 -9.61 10.04 16.65
CA LYS A 16 -10.47 10.36 15.51
C LYS A 16 -9.64 10.86 14.34
N LYS A 17 -8.72 11.79 14.61
CA LYS A 17 -7.84 12.36 13.60
C LYS A 17 -6.92 11.31 12.99
N PHE A 18 -6.40 10.43 13.82
CA PHE A 18 -5.56 9.32 13.38
C PHE A 18 -6.31 8.41 12.41
N LYS A 19 -7.54 8.05 12.77
CA LYS A 19 -8.41 7.20 11.97
C LYS A 19 -8.76 7.84 10.63
N GLU A 20 -9.08 9.14 10.64
CA GLU A 20 -9.36 9.91 9.43
C GLU A 20 -8.14 9.95 8.51
N THR A 21 -6.96 10.19 9.09
CA THR A 21 -5.70 10.21 8.33
C THR A 21 -5.40 8.85 7.71
N GLN A 22 -5.60 7.77 8.45
CA GLN A 22 -5.41 6.42 7.93
C GLN A 22 -6.33 6.15 6.74
N THR A 23 -7.60 6.58 6.84
CA THR A 23 -8.56 6.43 5.75
C THR A 23 -8.15 7.25 4.52
N GLU A 24 -7.69 8.49 4.74
CA GLU A 24 -7.19 9.33 3.65
C GLU A 24 -6.01 8.68 2.94
N LEU A 25 -5.05 8.17 3.71
CA LEU A 25 -3.88 7.50 3.15
C LEU A 25 -4.26 6.24 2.38
N GLU A 26 -5.21 5.48 2.90
CA GLU A 26 -5.69 4.28 2.22
C GLU A 26 -6.26 4.60 0.84
N ASN A 27 -6.90 5.76 0.69
CA ASN A 27 -7.52 6.20 -0.56
C ASN A 27 -6.62 7.10 -1.40
N THR A 28 -5.42 7.41 -0.92
CA THR A 28 -4.45 8.21 -1.68
C THR A 28 -3.68 7.31 -2.63
N GLU A 29 -3.58 7.72 -3.89
CA GLU A 29 -2.79 7.01 -4.90
C GLU A 29 -1.42 7.64 -5.03
N ILE A 30 -0.40 6.80 -4.96
CA ILE A 30 0.99 7.21 -5.21
C ILE A 30 1.47 6.44 -6.42
N LYS A 31 1.85 7.16 -7.47
CA LYS A 31 2.29 6.58 -8.72
C LYS A 31 3.79 6.78 -8.90
N ALA A 32 4.45 5.75 -9.39
CA ALA A 32 5.85 5.82 -9.77
C ALA A 32 6.04 5.08 -11.08
N ASN A 33 7.02 5.48 -11.87
CA ASN A 33 7.28 4.82 -13.13
C ASN A 33 8.79 4.67 -13.37
N ALA A 34 9.12 3.78 -14.29
CA ALA A 34 10.49 3.54 -14.72
C ALA A 34 10.47 3.35 -16.23
N GLY A 35 11.65 3.55 -16.87
CA GLY A 35 11.78 3.35 -18.31
C GLY A 35 10.89 4.30 -19.11
N ASN A 36 10.83 5.59 -18.72
CA ASN A 36 9.99 6.60 -19.38
C ASN A 36 8.52 6.19 -19.44
N GLY A 37 8.00 5.62 -18.35
CA GLY A 37 6.62 5.18 -18.26
C GLY A 37 6.37 3.78 -18.81
N ALA A 38 7.40 3.04 -19.15
CA ALA A 38 7.26 1.66 -19.62
C ALA A 38 6.68 0.75 -18.52
N VAL A 39 6.99 1.05 -17.26
CA VAL A 39 6.43 0.38 -16.10
C VAL A 39 5.84 1.45 -15.18
N GLU A 40 4.58 1.29 -14.79
CA GLU A 40 3.93 2.16 -13.82
C GLU A 40 3.44 1.34 -12.65
N VAL A 41 3.76 1.77 -11.43
CA VAL A 41 3.32 1.12 -10.19
C VAL A 41 2.47 2.11 -9.41
N VAL A 42 1.39 1.59 -8.83
CA VAL A 42 0.50 2.38 -7.97
C VAL A 42 0.48 1.74 -6.59
N LEU A 43 0.79 2.54 -5.58
CA LEU A 43 0.61 2.19 -4.17
C LEU A 43 -0.44 3.12 -3.58
N ASN A 44 -0.96 2.75 -2.41
CA ASN A 44 -1.71 3.74 -1.63
C ASN A 44 -0.77 4.48 -0.67
N GLY A 45 -1.28 5.48 0.04
CA GLY A 45 -0.48 6.29 0.96
C GLY A 45 0.05 5.54 2.16
N GLN A 46 -0.46 4.35 2.43
CA GLN A 46 0.05 3.47 3.49
C GLN A 46 1.18 2.56 3.00
N GLY A 47 1.56 2.68 1.72
CA GLY A 47 2.59 1.84 1.14
C GLY A 47 2.08 0.50 0.63
N LYS A 48 0.77 0.32 0.59
CA LYS A 48 0.18 -0.93 0.13
C LYS A 48 0.10 -0.95 -1.39
N PHE A 49 0.56 -2.05 -1.99
CA PHE A 49 0.53 -2.22 -3.44
C PHE A 49 -0.91 -2.29 -3.97
N LYS A 50 -1.17 -1.58 -5.06
CA LYS A 50 -2.47 -1.58 -5.73
C LYS A 50 -2.42 -2.20 -7.12
N SER A 51 -1.54 -1.71 -7.99
CA SER A 51 -1.47 -2.22 -9.36
C SER A 51 -0.13 -1.95 -10.02
N ILE A 52 0.14 -2.70 -11.06
CA ILE A 52 1.27 -2.48 -11.95
C ILE A 52 0.76 -2.51 -13.38
N LYS A 53 1.27 -1.59 -14.20
CA LYS A 53 0.98 -1.51 -15.63
C LYS A 53 2.27 -1.60 -16.41
N LEU A 54 2.24 -2.37 -17.49
CA LEU A 54 3.39 -2.60 -18.36
C LEU A 54 3.06 -2.14 -19.77
N LYS A 55 4.02 -1.48 -20.40
CA LYS A 55 3.96 -1.22 -21.84
C LYS A 55 4.77 -2.27 -22.58
N LYS A 56 4.51 -2.41 -23.87
CA LYS A 56 5.22 -3.39 -24.71
C LYS A 56 6.72 -3.15 -24.72
N GLU A 57 7.15 -1.90 -24.64
CA GLU A 57 8.55 -1.50 -24.58
C GLU A 57 9.29 -2.02 -23.34
N ALA A 58 8.55 -2.30 -22.25
CA ALA A 58 9.16 -2.89 -21.06
C ALA A 58 9.59 -4.33 -21.29
N ILE A 59 8.89 -5.04 -22.19
CA ILE A 59 9.12 -6.46 -22.44
C ILE A 59 10.12 -6.63 -23.58
N ASN A 60 9.93 -5.89 -24.66
CA ASN A 60 10.85 -5.93 -25.81
C ASN A 60 11.07 -4.51 -26.34
N PRO A 61 12.08 -3.80 -25.82
CA PRO A 61 12.34 -2.42 -26.23
C PRO A 61 12.78 -2.30 -27.69
N GLU A 62 13.37 -3.32 -28.25
CA GLU A 62 13.84 -3.29 -29.65
C GLU A 62 12.71 -3.51 -30.65
N ASN A 63 11.71 -4.31 -30.27
CA ASN A 63 10.57 -4.60 -31.14
C ASN A 63 9.29 -4.71 -30.31
N PRO A 64 8.75 -3.58 -29.80
CA PRO A 64 7.56 -3.60 -28.96
C PRO A 64 6.35 -4.25 -29.64
N GLN A 65 6.26 -4.13 -30.94
CA GLN A 65 5.12 -4.62 -31.71
C GLN A 65 5.07 -6.16 -31.78
N SER A 66 6.16 -6.84 -31.45
CA SER A 66 6.19 -8.30 -31.37
C SER A 66 5.49 -8.83 -30.12
N VAL A 67 5.23 -7.97 -29.14
CA VAL A 67 4.57 -8.33 -27.88
C VAL A 67 3.07 -8.18 -28.05
N ASP A 68 2.32 -9.25 -27.81
CA ASP A 68 0.87 -9.17 -27.94
C ASP A 68 0.22 -8.69 -26.64
N ASP A 69 -1.01 -8.21 -26.75
CA ASP A 69 -1.74 -7.64 -25.63
C ASP A 69 -2.07 -8.68 -24.57
N ASP A 70 -2.32 -9.91 -24.97
CA ASP A 70 -2.63 -11.01 -24.05
C ASP A 70 -1.44 -11.36 -23.17
N THR A 71 -0.23 -11.31 -23.72
CA THR A 71 1.00 -11.52 -22.95
C THR A 71 1.18 -10.46 -21.88
N ILE A 72 0.95 -9.19 -22.24
CA ILE A 72 1.02 -8.07 -21.31
C ILE A 72 0.01 -8.25 -20.17
N GLU A 73 -1.23 -8.55 -20.52
CA GLU A 73 -2.30 -8.75 -19.54
C GLU A 73 -1.98 -9.90 -18.58
N MET A 74 -1.49 -10.99 -19.11
CA MET A 74 -1.08 -12.15 -18.31
C MET A 74 0.03 -11.78 -17.31
N LEU A 75 1.06 -11.05 -17.78
CA LEU A 75 2.17 -10.64 -16.94
C LEU A 75 1.72 -9.63 -15.87
N GLU A 76 0.87 -8.68 -16.23
CA GLU A 76 0.31 -7.73 -15.26
C GLU A 76 -0.49 -8.46 -14.18
N ASP A 77 -1.32 -9.41 -14.56
CA ASP A 77 -2.11 -10.20 -13.62
C ASP A 77 -1.24 -10.99 -12.65
N LEU A 78 -0.21 -11.66 -13.16
CA LEU A 78 0.71 -12.44 -12.34
C LEU A 78 1.49 -11.55 -11.37
N LEU A 79 1.95 -10.40 -11.84
CA LEU A 79 2.67 -9.45 -11.00
C LEU A 79 1.73 -8.84 -9.94
N ASN A 80 0.51 -8.51 -10.33
CA ASN A 80 -0.50 -8.00 -9.39
C ASN A 80 -0.76 -9.01 -8.27
N GLN A 81 -0.93 -10.28 -8.61
CA GLN A 81 -1.15 -11.35 -7.63
C GLN A 81 0.04 -11.52 -6.70
N ALA A 82 1.23 -11.60 -7.26
CA ALA A 82 2.45 -11.83 -6.47
C ALA A 82 2.74 -10.66 -5.53
N LEU A 83 2.63 -9.44 -6.02
CA LEU A 83 2.90 -8.25 -5.22
C LEU A 83 1.82 -8.01 -4.15
N SER A 84 0.57 -8.29 -4.48
CA SER A 84 -0.53 -8.22 -3.50
C SER A 84 -0.34 -9.24 -2.38
N GLU A 85 0.04 -10.46 -2.73
CA GLU A 85 0.32 -11.50 -1.75
C GLU A 85 1.50 -11.15 -0.86
N ALA A 86 2.58 -10.63 -1.47
CA ALA A 86 3.76 -10.21 -0.72
C ALA A 86 3.44 -9.07 0.26
N THR A 87 2.66 -8.09 -0.18
CA THR A 87 2.22 -6.99 0.68
C THR A 87 1.38 -7.48 1.85
N THR A 88 0.45 -8.41 1.58
CA THR A 88 -0.40 -8.98 2.62
C THR A 88 0.43 -9.75 3.65
N LYS A 89 1.39 -10.54 3.20
CA LYS A 89 2.28 -11.29 4.10
C LYS A 89 3.14 -10.36 4.94
N ALA A 90 3.68 -9.30 4.33
CA ALA A 90 4.50 -8.32 5.05
C ALA A 90 3.69 -7.60 6.13
N THR A 91 2.46 -7.21 5.81
CA THR A 91 1.55 -6.57 6.76
C THR A 91 1.23 -7.49 7.93
N ALA A 92 0.95 -8.77 7.64
CA ALA A 92 0.64 -9.77 8.67
C ALA A 92 1.83 -9.97 9.62
N GLN A 93 3.04 -10.05 9.08
CA GLN A 93 4.25 -10.18 9.91
C GLN A 93 4.49 -8.96 10.79
N MET A 94 4.27 -7.77 10.23
CA MET A 94 4.41 -6.52 10.97
C MET A 94 3.42 -6.49 12.14
N GLU A 95 2.16 -6.82 11.89
CA GLU A 95 1.13 -6.86 12.92
C GLU A 95 1.46 -7.87 14.03
N GLU A 96 1.94 -9.04 13.65
CA GLU A 96 2.33 -10.08 14.60
C GLU A 96 3.48 -9.62 15.50
N LYS A 97 4.50 -9.00 14.91
CA LYS A 97 5.63 -8.47 15.67
C LYS A 97 5.23 -7.33 16.59
N MET A 98 4.35 -6.46 16.13
CA MET A 98 3.84 -5.37 16.95
C MET A 98 3.01 -5.87 18.12
N LYS A 99 2.22 -6.91 17.93
CA LYS A 99 1.48 -7.57 19.01
C LYS A 99 2.42 -8.14 20.07
N SER A 100 3.51 -8.72 19.65
CA SER A 100 4.53 -9.25 20.54
C SER A 100 5.16 -8.15 21.42
N ILE A 101 5.36 -6.96 20.86
CA ILE A 101 5.90 -5.80 21.59
C ILE A 101 4.86 -5.21 22.55
N THR A 102 3.61 -5.12 22.12
CA THR A 102 2.54 -4.49 22.91
C THR A 102 1.89 -5.45 23.90
N GLY A 103 2.30 -6.72 23.93
CA GLY A 103 1.68 -7.74 24.79
C GLY A 103 0.24 -8.06 24.43
N GLY A 104 -0.13 -7.88 23.18
CA GLY A 104 -1.48 -8.11 22.69
C GLY A 104 -2.42 -6.91 22.82
N ILE A 105 -1.92 -5.78 23.30
CA ILE A 105 -2.71 -4.56 23.41
C ILE A 105 -2.83 -3.94 22.01
N SER A 106 -4.07 -3.71 21.58
CA SER A 106 -4.32 -3.05 20.31
C SER A 106 -4.04 -1.55 20.43
N ILE A 107 -3.20 -1.02 19.56
CA ILE A 107 -2.93 0.42 19.50
C ILE A 107 -3.68 0.97 18.29
N PRO A 108 -4.68 1.85 18.48
CA PRO A 108 -5.45 2.40 17.37
C PRO A 108 -4.54 3.09 16.35
N GLY A 109 -4.74 2.77 15.08
CA GLY A 109 -4.02 3.37 13.98
C GLY A 109 -2.71 2.69 13.59
N LEU A 110 -2.21 1.73 14.37
CA LEU A 110 -1.01 0.95 14.03
C LEU A 110 -1.34 -0.40 13.38
N PHE A 111 -2.56 -0.85 13.57
CA PHE A 111 -3.02 -2.14 13.04
C PHE A 111 -4.32 -1.98 12.27
#